data_ed4d7d857a81cc9f906f0aeaf54d93b0
#
_entry.id   ed4d7d857a81cc9f906f0aeaf54d93b0
#
_cell.length_a   1.000
_cell.length_b   1.000
_cell.length_c   1.000
_cell.angle_alpha   90.00
_cell.angle_beta   90.00
_cell.angle_gamma   90.00
#
_symmetry.space_group_name_H-M   'P 1'
#
loop_
_entity.id
_entity.type
_entity.pdbx_description
1 polymer ?
#
loop_
_entity_poly.entity_id
_entity_poly.type
_entity_poly.pdbx_seq_one_letter_code
_entity_poly.pdbx_strand_id
1 'polypeptide(L)'
;MSRLFSVFVAFVASFLLIGSAQAEVKVLTSIKPLQLIAAAVQDGVAIPEVLLPPGASPHNYALRPSDVRKVQSVDLLYWIGPDMEGFLPRVLNGRTLPSVAVQDLPGMKLRHFAEDSHSHAEEADDHDHDHRPGTLDAHLWLSPVNARVIADKMAADLSAADPANAERYQSNAKAFDERLDALDLRLKKRLASVEGKPYFVFHEAFDYFADA
;
A
#
# COMPACT_ATOMS: atom_id res chain seq x y z
N MET A 1 -11.71 59.47 13.88
CA MET A 1 -12.48 58.24 13.55
C MET A 1 -11.83 57.39 12.47
N SER A 2 -11.18 57.94 11.45
CA SER A 2 -10.58 57.13 10.35
C SER A 2 -9.40 56.22 10.76
N ARG A 3 -8.54 56.65 11.69
CA ARG A 3 -7.36 55.85 12.13
C ARG A 3 -7.71 54.65 12.99
N LEU A 4 -8.77 54.74 13.81
CA LEU A 4 -9.28 53.60 14.60
C LEU A 4 -9.93 52.53 13.73
N PHE A 5 -10.61 52.97 12.66
CA PHE A 5 -11.25 52.05 11.72
C PHE A 5 -10.21 51.29 10.89
N SER A 6 -9.12 51.97 10.48
CA SER A 6 -8.01 51.32 9.75
C SER A 6 -7.25 50.28 10.58
N VAL A 7 -7.06 50.51 11.88
CA VAL A 7 -6.41 49.57 12.79
C VAL A 7 -7.30 48.34 13.02
N PHE A 8 -8.62 48.55 13.15
CA PHE A 8 -9.58 47.44 13.34
C PHE A 8 -9.67 46.54 12.10
N VAL A 9 -9.68 47.12 10.88
CA VAL A 9 -9.68 46.38 9.64
C VAL A 9 -8.38 45.56 9.46
N ALA A 10 -7.23 46.13 9.80
CA ALA A 10 -5.94 45.43 9.77
C ALA A 10 -5.88 44.25 10.76
N PHE A 11 -6.47 44.42 11.95
CA PHE A 11 -6.50 43.35 12.96
C PHE A 11 -7.43 42.21 12.58
N VAL A 12 -8.60 42.49 11.97
CA VAL A 12 -9.53 41.49 11.45
C VAL A 12 -8.93 40.74 10.24
N ALA A 13 -8.19 41.41 9.35
CA ALA A 13 -7.52 40.79 8.22
C ALA A 13 -6.38 39.86 8.65
N SER A 14 -5.70 40.15 9.75
CA SER A 14 -4.65 39.28 10.30
C SER A 14 -5.21 37.99 10.94
N PHE A 15 -6.45 38.00 11.40
CA PHE A 15 -7.10 36.82 11.99
C PHE A 15 -7.59 35.82 10.95
N LEU A 16 -7.79 36.22 9.69
CA LEU A 16 -8.23 35.35 8.59
C LEU A 16 -7.09 34.53 7.96
N LEU A 17 -5.83 34.75 8.38
CA LEU A 17 -4.65 34.03 7.88
C LEU A 17 -4.19 32.88 8.82
N ILE A 18 -4.94 32.57 9.88
CA ILE A 18 -4.68 31.37 10.68
C ILE A 18 -5.21 30.19 9.85
N GLY A 19 -4.43 29.77 8.86
CA GLY A 19 -4.62 28.48 8.24
C GLY A 19 -4.64 27.41 9.34
N SER A 20 -5.74 26.69 9.46
CA SER A 20 -5.80 25.54 10.37
C SER A 20 -4.62 24.63 10.03
N ALA A 21 -3.64 24.53 10.91
CA ALA A 21 -2.63 23.50 10.83
C ALA A 21 -3.39 22.17 11.02
N GLN A 22 -3.83 21.59 9.94
CA GLN A 22 -4.43 20.26 9.95
C GLN A 22 -3.33 19.27 10.30
N ALA A 23 -3.57 18.42 11.28
CA ALA A 23 -2.61 17.38 11.62
C ALA A 23 -2.43 16.45 10.41
N GLU A 24 -1.18 16.16 10.09
CA GLU A 24 -0.81 15.24 9.01
C GLU A 24 -1.44 13.86 9.23
N VAL A 25 -2.09 13.30 8.21
CA VAL A 25 -2.68 11.95 8.26
C VAL A 25 -1.57 10.92 8.34
N LYS A 26 -1.50 10.19 9.45
CA LYS A 26 -0.52 9.14 9.70
C LYS A 26 -0.92 7.87 8.97
N VAL A 27 -0.17 7.52 7.93
CA VAL A 27 -0.34 6.28 7.18
C VAL A 27 0.71 5.26 7.61
N LEU A 28 0.25 4.06 7.92
CA LEU A 28 1.08 2.88 8.12
C LEU A 28 0.77 1.85 7.02
N THR A 29 1.80 1.25 6.47
CA THR A 29 1.66 0.10 5.58
C THR A 29 2.33 -1.11 6.19
N SER A 30 1.85 -2.31 5.89
CA SER A 30 2.45 -3.54 6.43
C SER A 30 3.85 -3.76 5.86
N ILE A 31 4.00 -3.67 4.55
CA ILE A 31 5.22 -4.01 3.81
C ILE A 31 5.75 -2.84 2.97
N LYS A 32 7.03 -2.92 2.63
CA LYS A 32 7.74 -1.89 1.84
C LYS A 32 7.09 -1.59 0.48
N PRO A 33 6.62 -2.54 -0.32
CA PRO A 33 5.93 -2.24 -1.57
C PRO A 33 4.73 -1.31 -1.39
N LEU A 34 3.86 -1.59 -0.42
CA LEU A 34 2.72 -0.72 -0.11
C LEU A 34 3.17 0.67 0.36
N GLN A 35 4.27 0.76 1.14
CA GLN A 35 4.83 2.05 1.54
C GLN A 35 5.28 2.87 0.34
N LEU A 36 5.86 2.25 -0.68
CA LEU A 36 6.32 2.96 -1.87
C LEU A 36 5.13 3.50 -2.69
N ILE A 37 4.03 2.78 -2.77
CA ILE A 37 2.79 3.26 -3.39
C ILE A 37 2.22 4.42 -2.57
N ALA A 38 2.10 4.27 -1.26
CA ALA A 38 1.63 5.32 -0.37
C ALA A 38 2.51 6.58 -0.44
N ALA A 39 3.84 6.42 -0.50
CA ALA A 39 4.77 7.53 -0.65
C ALA A 39 4.59 8.27 -1.98
N ALA A 40 4.27 7.54 -3.06
CA ALA A 40 3.99 8.17 -4.34
C ALA A 40 2.69 8.99 -4.29
N VAL A 41 1.65 8.51 -3.59
CA VAL A 41 0.37 9.22 -3.44
C VAL A 41 0.50 10.41 -2.47
N GLN A 42 1.29 10.28 -1.40
CA GLN A 42 1.50 11.34 -0.40
C GLN A 42 2.64 12.31 -0.74
N ASP A 43 3.23 12.22 -1.94
CA ASP A 43 4.38 13.04 -2.32
C ASP A 43 4.12 14.55 -2.16
N GLY A 44 5.03 15.20 -1.42
CA GLY A 44 4.93 16.62 -1.08
C GLY A 44 3.92 16.97 0.03
N VAL A 45 3.31 15.96 0.68
CA VAL A 45 2.40 16.16 1.82
C VAL A 45 2.93 15.47 3.07
N ALA A 46 3.19 14.15 3.00
CA ALA A 46 3.53 13.34 4.17
C ALA A 46 4.45 12.18 3.80
N ILE A 47 5.03 11.54 4.81
CA ILE A 47 5.87 10.34 4.62
C ILE A 47 5.19 9.16 5.33
N PRO A 48 4.68 8.15 4.59
CA PRO A 48 4.06 6.98 5.18
C PRO A 48 5.10 6.10 5.88
N GLU A 49 4.66 5.47 6.97
CA GLU A 49 5.48 4.51 7.71
C GLU A 49 5.29 3.08 7.18
N VAL A 50 6.27 2.22 7.48
CA VAL A 50 6.18 0.77 7.23
C VAL A 50 6.28 0.02 8.56
N LEU A 51 5.49 -1.05 8.68
CA LEU A 51 5.44 -1.88 9.89
C LEU A 51 6.64 -2.85 9.93
N LEU A 52 6.83 -3.61 8.87
CA LEU A 52 7.90 -4.60 8.79
C LEU A 52 9.25 -3.94 8.54
N PRO A 53 10.26 -4.24 9.38
CA PRO A 53 11.62 -3.76 9.14
C PRO A 53 12.23 -4.43 7.90
N PRO A 54 13.28 -3.83 7.31
CA PRO A 54 13.99 -4.44 6.19
C PRO A 54 14.45 -5.87 6.50
N GLY A 55 14.23 -6.80 5.56
CA GLY A 55 14.62 -8.19 5.68
C GLY A 55 13.66 -9.08 6.49
N ALA A 56 12.61 -8.54 7.08
CA ALA A 56 11.57 -9.35 7.71
C ALA A 56 10.65 -9.97 6.66
N SER A 57 10.31 -11.26 6.86
CA SER A 57 9.32 -11.94 6.03
C SER A 57 7.90 -11.52 6.45
N PRO A 58 7.03 -11.12 5.52
CA PRO A 58 5.64 -10.82 5.83
C PRO A 58 4.80 -12.07 6.17
N HIS A 59 5.24 -13.25 5.79
CA HIS A 59 4.51 -14.49 6.02
C HIS A 59 4.55 -14.97 7.47
N ASN A 60 5.64 -14.69 8.20
CA ASN A 60 5.84 -15.23 9.55
C ASN A 60 6.41 -14.23 10.56
N TYR A 61 6.07 -12.95 10.39
CA TYR A 61 6.57 -11.90 11.29
C TYR A 61 5.92 -11.97 12.67
N ALA A 62 6.75 -11.95 13.71
CA ALA A 62 6.29 -11.86 15.10
C ALA A 62 6.21 -10.39 15.55
N LEU A 63 5.00 -9.87 15.74
CA LEU A 63 4.77 -8.49 16.20
C LEU A 63 5.37 -8.25 17.59
N ARG A 64 6.13 -7.16 17.71
CA ARG A 64 6.60 -6.62 19.00
C ARG A 64 5.50 -5.75 19.63
N PRO A 65 5.55 -5.52 20.95
CA PRO A 65 4.62 -4.60 21.61
C PRO A 65 4.63 -3.17 21.03
N SER A 66 5.78 -2.71 20.49
CA SER A 66 5.90 -1.44 19.76
C SER A 66 5.12 -1.43 18.46
N ASP A 67 5.13 -2.55 17.73
CA ASP A 67 4.44 -2.70 16.45
C ASP A 67 2.92 -2.67 16.66
N VAL A 68 2.45 -3.37 17.69
CA VAL A 68 1.04 -3.33 18.09
C VAL A 68 0.59 -1.90 18.43
N ARG A 69 1.39 -1.14 19.21
CA ARG A 69 1.07 0.25 19.51
C ARG A 69 1.04 1.11 18.25
N LYS A 70 1.99 0.90 17.34
CA LYS A 70 2.04 1.61 16.05
C LYS A 70 0.77 1.34 15.24
N VAL A 71 0.38 0.07 15.06
CA VAL A 71 -0.85 -0.33 14.38
C VAL A 71 -2.08 0.34 14.99
N GLN A 72 -2.16 0.48 16.30
CA GLN A 72 -3.31 1.07 16.99
C GLN A 72 -3.36 2.61 16.91
N SER A 73 -2.24 3.29 16.63
CA SER A 73 -2.12 4.75 16.76
C SER A 73 -2.16 5.53 15.45
N VAL A 74 -2.08 4.87 14.29
CA VAL A 74 -2.09 5.52 12.99
C VAL A 74 -3.52 5.74 12.47
N ASP A 75 -3.72 6.77 11.66
CA ASP A 75 -5.04 7.12 11.14
C ASP A 75 -5.52 6.13 10.08
N LEU A 76 -4.64 5.73 9.15
CA LEU A 76 -4.92 4.77 8.10
C LEU A 76 -3.88 3.66 8.10
N LEU A 77 -4.34 2.41 7.96
CA LEU A 77 -3.49 1.23 7.80
C LEU A 77 -3.83 0.53 6.48
N TYR A 78 -2.79 0.22 5.69
CA TYR A 78 -2.90 -0.65 4.51
C TYR A 78 -2.03 -1.88 4.68
N TRP A 79 -2.59 -3.04 4.41
CA TRP A 79 -1.93 -4.34 4.48
C TRP A 79 -2.43 -5.22 3.34
N ILE A 80 -1.70 -6.27 2.98
CA ILE A 80 -2.10 -7.13 1.86
C ILE A 80 -3.40 -7.84 2.21
N GLY A 81 -3.43 -8.52 3.33
CA GLY A 81 -4.58 -9.29 3.79
C GLY A 81 -4.16 -10.52 4.60
N PRO A 82 -5.14 -11.30 5.08
CA PRO A 82 -4.87 -12.46 5.93
C PRO A 82 -4.04 -13.56 5.23
N ASP A 83 -4.05 -13.59 3.90
CA ASP A 83 -3.27 -14.55 3.11
C ASP A 83 -1.76 -14.23 3.10
N MET A 84 -1.36 -13.01 3.46
CA MET A 84 0.04 -12.65 3.64
C MET A 84 0.39 -12.42 5.11
N GLU A 85 -0.32 -11.51 5.76
CA GLU A 85 -0.01 -11.10 7.14
C GLU A 85 -0.97 -11.76 8.14
N GLY A 86 -0.93 -13.09 8.24
CA GLY A 86 -1.79 -13.88 9.13
C GLY A 86 -1.68 -13.49 10.62
N PHE A 87 -0.65 -12.73 11.00
CA PHE A 87 -0.46 -12.19 12.36
C PHE A 87 -1.27 -10.91 12.65
N LEU A 88 -1.74 -10.17 11.62
CA LEU A 88 -2.42 -8.88 11.79
C LEU A 88 -3.88 -8.98 12.24
N PRO A 89 -4.72 -9.95 11.78
CA PRO A 89 -6.14 -9.96 12.09
C PRO A 89 -6.44 -9.87 13.59
N ARG A 90 -5.66 -10.57 14.42
CA ARG A 90 -5.83 -10.56 15.89
C ARG A 90 -5.63 -9.18 16.50
N VAL A 91 -4.68 -8.39 15.96
CA VAL A 91 -4.39 -7.04 16.42
C VAL A 91 -5.43 -6.06 15.89
N LEU A 92 -5.90 -6.27 14.67
CA LEU A 92 -6.90 -5.40 14.03
C LEU A 92 -8.28 -5.49 14.68
N ASN A 93 -8.65 -6.60 15.29
CA ASN A 93 -9.92 -6.77 16.01
C ASN A 93 -10.14 -5.73 17.13
N GLY A 94 -9.08 -5.14 17.67
CA GLY A 94 -9.18 -4.06 18.66
C GLY A 94 -9.03 -2.65 18.10
N ARG A 95 -8.87 -2.50 16.78
CA ARG A 95 -8.65 -1.22 16.12
C ARG A 95 -9.98 -0.59 15.71
N THR A 96 -10.16 0.69 16.07
CA THR A 96 -11.36 1.49 15.71
C THR A 96 -11.15 2.37 14.46
N LEU A 97 -9.89 2.65 14.12
CA LEU A 97 -9.53 3.44 12.95
C LEU A 97 -9.43 2.57 11.68
N PRO A 98 -9.59 3.13 10.49
CA PRO A 98 -9.60 2.37 9.24
C PRO A 98 -8.38 1.49 9.03
N SER A 99 -8.63 0.24 8.62
CA SER A 99 -7.62 -0.70 8.13
C SER A 99 -8.12 -1.35 6.84
N VAL A 100 -7.31 -1.31 5.80
CA VAL A 100 -7.66 -1.75 4.45
C VAL A 100 -6.82 -2.97 4.09
N ALA A 101 -7.47 -4.13 3.96
CA ALA A 101 -6.86 -5.29 3.30
C ALA A 101 -6.95 -5.05 1.79
N VAL A 102 -5.81 -4.84 1.14
CA VAL A 102 -5.82 -4.45 -0.28
C VAL A 102 -6.24 -5.61 -1.19
N GLN A 103 -6.07 -6.86 -0.75
CA GLN A 103 -6.56 -8.03 -1.51
C GLN A 103 -8.07 -8.01 -1.71
N ASP A 104 -8.84 -7.35 -0.82
CA ASP A 104 -10.29 -7.32 -0.85
C ASP A 104 -10.84 -6.13 -1.66
N LEU A 105 -9.97 -5.31 -2.26
CA LEU A 105 -10.42 -4.13 -3.00
C LEU A 105 -11.13 -4.51 -4.29
N PRO A 106 -12.24 -3.84 -4.63
CA PRO A 106 -12.89 -4.01 -5.93
C PRO A 106 -11.93 -3.69 -7.08
N GLY A 107 -11.90 -4.54 -8.10
CA GLY A 107 -11.06 -4.34 -9.27
C GLY A 107 -9.68 -4.99 -9.19
N MET A 108 -9.32 -5.59 -8.06
CA MET A 108 -8.09 -6.38 -7.96
C MET A 108 -8.11 -7.58 -8.92
N LYS A 109 -6.99 -7.82 -9.56
CA LYS A 109 -6.74 -9.04 -10.34
C LYS A 109 -6.02 -10.02 -9.42
N LEU A 110 -6.77 -11.02 -8.94
CA LEU A 110 -6.25 -12.02 -8.01
C LEU A 110 -5.82 -13.28 -8.77
N ARG A 111 -4.71 -13.85 -8.35
CA ARG A 111 -4.19 -15.14 -8.80
C ARG A 111 -4.21 -16.13 -7.66
N HIS A 112 -4.27 -17.40 -8.02
CA HIS A 112 -4.10 -18.52 -7.10
C HIS A 112 -2.95 -19.38 -7.59
N PHE A 113 -2.21 -19.97 -6.69
CA PHE A 113 -1.18 -20.94 -7.04
C PHE A 113 -1.81 -22.11 -7.78
N ALA A 114 -1.11 -22.62 -8.81
CA ALA A 114 -1.62 -23.72 -9.61
C ALA A 114 -1.94 -24.93 -8.73
N GLU A 115 -3.05 -25.60 -9.04
CA GLU A 115 -3.33 -26.92 -8.47
C GLU A 115 -2.41 -27.91 -9.19
N ASP A 116 -1.28 -28.25 -8.58
CA ASP A 116 -0.37 -29.24 -9.12
C ASP A 116 -1.08 -30.60 -9.23
N SER A 117 -1.18 -31.11 -10.45
CA SER A 117 -1.70 -32.46 -10.71
C SER A 117 -0.72 -33.57 -10.30
N HIS A 118 0.39 -33.23 -9.65
CA HIS A 118 1.40 -34.17 -9.18
C HIS A 118 1.56 -34.09 -7.68
N SER A 119 0.75 -34.90 -6.97
CA SER A 119 0.96 -35.20 -5.56
C SER A 119 2.25 -36.02 -5.39
N HIS A 120 3.38 -35.38 -5.19
CA HIS A 120 4.49 -36.00 -4.52
C HIS A 120 4.28 -35.77 -3.00
N ALA A 121 3.56 -36.73 -2.40
CA ALA A 121 3.69 -36.96 -0.99
C ALA A 121 5.13 -37.41 -0.77
N GLU A 122 5.91 -36.59 -0.08
CA GLU A 122 6.84 -36.99 0.97
C GLU A 122 7.81 -35.85 1.31
N GLU A 123 7.93 -35.68 2.60
CA GLU A 123 8.82 -34.78 3.35
C GLU A 123 8.36 -33.32 3.52
N ALA A 124 7.54 -33.19 4.57
CA ALA A 124 7.22 -31.92 5.18
C ALA A 124 8.46 -31.34 5.86
N ASP A 125 9.22 -30.52 5.13
CA ASP A 125 10.01 -29.48 5.76
C ASP A 125 9.12 -28.26 5.97
N ASP A 126 9.04 -27.79 7.21
CA ASP A 126 8.07 -26.88 7.81
C ASP A 126 8.25 -25.41 7.38
N HIS A 127 8.49 -25.11 6.09
CA HIS A 127 9.00 -23.81 5.67
C HIS A 127 8.27 -23.12 4.51
N ASP A 128 7.02 -23.42 4.18
CA ASP A 128 6.23 -22.47 3.36
C ASP A 128 4.74 -22.89 3.25
N HIS A 129 3.97 -22.63 4.30
CA HIS A 129 2.54 -22.90 4.28
C HIS A 129 1.74 -21.96 3.37
N ASP A 130 2.37 -20.91 2.83
CA ASP A 130 1.69 -19.82 2.12
C ASP A 130 1.59 -20.06 0.60
N HIS A 131 2.32 -21.03 0.05
CA HIS A 131 2.32 -21.39 -1.38
C HIS A 131 1.63 -22.72 -1.65
N ARG A 132 0.54 -23.02 -0.96
CA ARG A 132 -0.22 -24.26 -1.19
C ARG A 132 -1.01 -24.15 -2.49
N PRO A 133 -1.09 -25.24 -3.29
CA PRO A 133 -1.93 -25.29 -4.48
C PRO A 133 -3.35 -24.80 -4.20
N GLY A 134 -3.87 -23.93 -5.04
CA GLY A 134 -5.21 -23.33 -4.92
C GLY A 134 -5.34 -22.17 -3.93
N THR A 135 -4.32 -21.86 -3.12
CA THR A 135 -4.36 -20.67 -2.25
C THR A 135 -4.07 -19.39 -3.05
N LEU A 136 -4.49 -18.25 -2.47
CA LEU A 136 -4.24 -16.94 -3.09
C LEU A 136 -2.72 -16.66 -3.13
N ASP A 137 -2.21 -16.29 -4.31
CA ASP A 137 -0.91 -15.65 -4.40
C ASP A 137 -1.03 -14.21 -3.89
N ALA A 138 -0.51 -13.99 -2.70
CA ALA A 138 -0.62 -12.72 -2.01
C ALA A 138 0.39 -11.63 -2.48
N HIS A 139 1.26 -11.93 -3.48
CA HIS A 139 2.24 -10.98 -4.03
C HIS A 139 1.63 -10.03 -5.08
N LEU A 140 0.39 -9.65 -4.85
CA LEU A 140 -0.52 -8.94 -5.76
C LEU A 140 -0.03 -7.55 -6.20
N TRP A 141 0.87 -6.90 -5.44
CA TRP A 141 1.45 -5.58 -5.79
C TRP A 141 2.39 -5.63 -7.00
N LEU A 142 2.81 -6.83 -7.43
CA LEU A 142 3.65 -7.02 -8.62
C LEU A 142 2.87 -6.90 -9.92
N SER A 143 1.53 -6.88 -9.87
CA SER A 143 0.68 -6.50 -10.98
C SER A 143 0.56 -4.97 -11.09
N PRO A 144 0.91 -4.35 -12.24
CA PRO A 144 0.68 -2.92 -12.45
C PRO A 144 -0.79 -2.53 -12.30
N VAL A 145 -1.72 -3.40 -12.71
CA VAL A 145 -3.17 -3.16 -12.56
C VAL A 145 -3.54 -3.07 -11.08
N ASN A 146 -3.07 -3.98 -10.26
CA ASN A 146 -3.34 -3.97 -8.83
C ASN A 146 -2.69 -2.77 -8.14
N ALA A 147 -1.47 -2.41 -8.53
CA ALA A 147 -0.79 -1.24 -7.98
C ALA A 147 -1.58 0.06 -8.22
N ARG A 148 -2.26 0.20 -9.38
CA ARG A 148 -3.18 1.31 -9.67
C ARG A 148 -4.38 1.31 -8.74
N VAL A 149 -5.08 0.16 -8.61
CA VAL A 149 -6.23 0.03 -7.71
C VAL A 149 -5.87 0.43 -6.28
N ILE A 150 -4.68 0.01 -5.80
CA ILE A 150 -4.19 0.36 -4.47
C ILE A 150 -3.92 1.87 -4.37
N ALA A 151 -3.26 2.47 -5.36
CA ALA A 151 -2.95 3.90 -5.36
C ALA A 151 -4.22 4.77 -5.39
N ASP A 152 -5.21 4.40 -6.22
CA ASP A 152 -6.50 5.08 -6.31
C ASP A 152 -7.27 5.01 -4.98
N LYS A 153 -7.28 3.84 -4.34
CA LYS A 153 -7.88 3.68 -3.01
C LYS A 153 -7.17 4.54 -1.97
N MET A 154 -5.85 4.55 -1.94
CA MET A 154 -5.08 5.40 -1.03
C MET A 154 -5.37 6.89 -1.26
N ALA A 155 -5.44 7.33 -2.53
CA ALA A 155 -5.76 8.72 -2.86
C ALA A 155 -7.19 9.11 -2.41
N ALA A 156 -8.16 8.22 -2.59
CA ALA A 156 -9.53 8.45 -2.13
C ALA A 156 -9.63 8.57 -0.60
N ASP A 157 -9.01 7.64 0.13
CA ASP A 157 -9.03 7.64 1.60
C ASP A 157 -8.31 8.87 2.18
N LEU A 158 -7.14 9.21 1.61
CA LEU A 158 -6.38 10.37 2.02
C LEU A 158 -7.14 11.67 1.71
N SER A 159 -7.80 11.76 0.55
CA SER A 159 -8.63 12.92 0.21
C SER A 159 -9.82 13.08 1.17
N ALA A 160 -10.37 11.98 1.66
CA ALA A 160 -11.44 12.02 2.66
C ALA A 160 -10.94 12.42 4.05
N ALA A 161 -9.75 11.92 4.45
CA ALA A 161 -9.14 12.20 5.75
C ALA A 161 -8.51 13.60 5.83
N ASP A 162 -7.99 14.11 4.71
CA ASP A 162 -7.33 15.41 4.58
C ASP A 162 -7.82 16.14 3.31
N PRO A 163 -9.02 16.74 3.36
CA PRO A 163 -9.60 17.43 2.22
C PRO A 163 -8.77 18.62 1.71
N ALA A 164 -7.93 19.21 2.56
CA ALA A 164 -7.09 20.34 2.18
C ALA A 164 -6.02 19.95 1.12
N ASN A 165 -5.58 18.69 1.12
CA ASN A 165 -4.62 18.14 0.19
C ASN A 165 -5.23 17.18 -0.83
N ALA A 166 -6.57 17.09 -0.92
CA ALA A 166 -7.27 16.13 -1.79
C ALA A 166 -6.82 16.20 -3.26
N GLU A 167 -6.71 17.40 -3.82
CA GLU A 167 -6.27 17.61 -5.20
C GLU A 167 -4.83 17.11 -5.42
N ARG A 168 -3.97 17.28 -4.42
CA ARG A 168 -2.59 16.78 -4.48
C ARG A 168 -2.56 15.26 -4.52
N TYR A 169 -3.31 14.58 -3.64
CA TYR A 169 -3.37 13.12 -3.62
C TYR A 169 -3.88 12.54 -4.94
N GLN A 170 -4.93 13.12 -5.52
CA GLN A 170 -5.48 12.71 -6.81
C GLN A 170 -4.48 12.92 -7.96
N SER A 171 -3.82 14.08 -7.98
CA SER A 171 -2.78 14.38 -8.98
C SER A 171 -1.59 13.43 -8.88
N ASN A 172 -1.16 13.10 -7.66
CA ASN A 172 -0.06 12.17 -7.40
C ASN A 172 -0.41 10.74 -7.83
N ALA A 173 -1.63 10.27 -7.56
CA ALA A 173 -2.09 8.95 -8.01
C ALA A 173 -2.10 8.86 -9.54
N LYS A 174 -2.59 9.89 -10.23
CA LYS A 174 -2.54 9.97 -11.69
C LYS A 174 -1.09 9.95 -12.22
N ALA A 175 -0.20 10.72 -11.62
CA ALA A 175 1.23 10.72 -12.00
C ALA A 175 1.90 9.36 -11.72
N PHE A 176 1.45 8.63 -10.70
CA PHE A 176 1.90 7.26 -10.44
C PHE A 176 1.43 6.31 -11.54
N ASP A 177 0.18 6.41 -11.98
CA ASP A 177 -0.39 5.62 -13.08
C ASP A 177 0.39 5.84 -14.39
N GLU A 178 0.64 7.09 -14.77
CA GLU A 178 1.44 7.43 -15.94
C GLU A 178 2.87 6.83 -15.89
N ARG A 179 3.48 6.80 -14.70
CA ARG A 179 4.79 6.17 -14.50
C ARG A 179 4.73 4.64 -14.61
N LEU A 180 3.63 4.01 -14.17
CA LEU A 180 3.42 2.58 -14.36
C LEU A 180 3.27 2.21 -15.84
N ASP A 181 2.52 2.98 -16.62
CA ASP A 181 2.40 2.78 -18.06
C ASP A 181 3.77 2.86 -18.76
N ALA A 182 4.55 3.89 -18.43
CA ALA A 182 5.89 4.05 -18.98
C ALA A 182 6.84 2.93 -18.56
N LEU A 183 6.69 2.40 -17.33
CA LEU A 183 7.46 1.26 -16.84
C LEU A 183 7.08 -0.02 -17.60
N ASP A 184 5.80 -0.29 -17.76
CA ASP A 184 5.28 -1.47 -18.47
C ASP A 184 5.79 -1.54 -19.90
N LEU A 185 5.63 -0.45 -20.66
CA LEU A 185 6.16 -0.36 -22.04
C LEU A 185 7.67 -0.59 -22.10
N ARG A 186 8.42 -0.04 -21.16
CA ARG A 186 9.88 -0.22 -21.10
C ARG A 186 10.26 -1.65 -20.76
N LEU A 187 9.55 -2.29 -19.84
CA LEU A 187 9.81 -3.68 -19.45
C LEU A 187 9.47 -4.65 -20.57
N LYS A 188 8.31 -4.52 -21.22
CA LYS A 188 7.93 -5.33 -22.38
C LYS A 188 8.97 -5.26 -23.49
N LYS A 189 9.43 -4.07 -23.83
CA LYS A 189 10.51 -3.89 -24.81
C LYS A 189 11.82 -4.55 -24.38
N ARG A 190 12.17 -4.43 -23.10
CA ARG A 190 13.45 -4.93 -22.58
C ARG A 190 13.47 -6.45 -22.44
N LEU A 191 12.31 -7.04 -22.10
CA LEU A 191 12.16 -8.47 -21.85
C LEU A 191 11.75 -9.27 -23.09
N ALA A 192 11.37 -8.63 -24.19
CA ALA A 192 10.90 -9.30 -25.43
C ALA A 192 11.85 -10.42 -25.94
N SER A 193 13.16 -10.31 -25.72
CA SER A 193 14.12 -11.34 -26.16
C SER A 193 14.15 -12.59 -25.26
N VAL A 194 13.53 -12.54 -24.11
CA VAL A 194 13.46 -13.64 -23.14
C VAL A 194 12.03 -14.15 -22.90
N GLU A 195 11.06 -13.59 -23.60
CA GLU A 195 9.67 -14.02 -23.57
C GLU A 195 9.57 -15.53 -23.89
N GLY A 196 8.79 -16.26 -23.09
CA GLY A 196 8.59 -17.70 -23.23
C GLY A 196 9.80 -18.57 -22.85
N LYS A 197 10.92 -17.97 -22.37
CA LYS A 197 12.06 -18.76 -21.89
C LYS A 197 11.86 -19.16 -20.44
N PRO A 198 12.19 -20.41 -20.04
CA PRO A 198 12.11 -20.84 -18.66
C PRO A 198 13.10 -20.05 -17.80
N TYR A 199 12.68 -19.73 -16.58
CA TYR A 199 13.50 -19.08 -15.57
C TYR A 199 13.28 -19.72 -14.21
N PHE A 200 14.18 -19.52 -13.29
CA PHE A 200 14.09 -19.98 -11.91
C PHE A 200 13.97 -18.80 -10.96
N VAL A 201 13.17 -18.96 -9.93
CA VAL A 201 13.03 -18.00 -8.85
C VAL A 201 13.41 -18.66 -7.52
N PHE A 202 13.96 -17.90 -6.61
CA PHE A 202 14.24 -18.37 -5.26
C PHE A 202 12.98 -18.48 -4.41
N HIS A 203 12.00 -17.61 -4.69
CA HIS A 203 10.72 -17.52 -3.99
C HIS A 203 9.61 -17.37 -5.03
N GLU A 204 8.55 -18.16 -4.92
CA GLU A 204 7.41 -18.13 -5.83
C GLU A 204 6.53 -16.92 -5.55
N ALA A 205 6.87 -15.80 -6.18
CA ALA A 205 6.23 -14.51 -5.94
C ALA A 205 6.01 -13.66 -7.20
N PHE A 206 6.55 -14.12 -8.36
CA PHE A 206 6.68 -13.25 -9.53
C PHE A 206 5.63 -13.48 -10.61
N ASP A 207 4.65 -14.31 -10.37
CA ASP A 207 3.64 -14.68 -11.36
C ASP A 207 2.80 -13.50 -11.84
N TYR A 208 2.43 -12.59 -10.91
CA TYR A 208 1.74 -11.35 -11.29
C TYR A 208 2.57 -10.45 -12.23
N PHE A 209 3.89 -10.48 -12.07
CA PHE A 209 4.80 -9.74 -12.93
C PHE A 209 4.99 -10.44 -14.29
N ALA A 210 5.06 -11.77 -14.27
CA ALA A 210 5.23 -12.55 -15.48
C ALA A 210 4.00 -12.50 -16.43
N ASP A 211 2.81 -12.31 -15.86
CA ASP A 211 1.55 -12.20 -16.60
C ASP A 211 1.28 -10.78 -17.14
N ALA A 212 2.04 -9.77 -16.71
CA ALA A 212 1.82 -8.38 -17.08
C ALA A 212 2.50 -8.03 -18.42
#